data_b296f85b25d52b1f4acc9b0dd41e399e
#
_entry.id   b296f85b25d52b1f4acc9b0dd41e399e
#
_cell.length_a   1.000
_cell.length_b   1.000
_cell.length_c   1.000
_cell.angle_alpha   90.00
_cell.angle_beta   90.00
_cell.angle_gamma   90.00
#
_symmetry.space_group_name_H-M   'P 1'
#
loop_
_entity.id
_entity.type
_entity.pdbx_description
1 polymer ?
#
loop_
_entity_poly.entity_id
_entity_poly.type
_entity_poly.pdbx_seq_one_letter_code
_entity_poly.pdbx_strand_id
1 'polypeptide(L)'
;MIYEIAGLRIQINNKHTFTDKFCKNYLSEDQFSPADLTARVSEEEFLEEKQLSPNFSDGYIENICLYRNICLQIPKFNRILLHSSILQFNGKGYAFLGRSGAGKSTHTRLWLQYLQNTSIINGDKPILKHTEQEFIAYGTPWQGKEGWGERTQASLYGLCFI
;
A
#
# COMPACT_ATOMS: atom_id res chain seq x y z
N MET A 1 -10.18 -14.09 3.08
CA MET A 1 -9.39 -14.49 1.89
C MET A 1 -7.93 -14.15 2.10
N ILE A 2 -7.02 -14.80 1.37
CA ILE A 2 -5.57 -14.55 1.44
C ILE A 2 -5.13 -13.67 0.26
N TYR A 3 -4.41 -12.61 0.58
CA TYR A 3 -3.85 -11.66 -0.39
C TYR A 3 -2.33 -11.64 -0.29
N GLU A 4 -1.65 -11.43 -1.41
CA GLU A 4 -0.20 -11.27 -1.48
C GLU A 4 0.16 -9.79 -1.62
N ILE A 5 0.58 -9.17 -0.53
CA ILE A 5 0.91 -7.75 -0.47
C ILE A 5 2.34 -7.59 0.08
N ALA A 6 3.19 -6.91 -0.67
CA ALA A 6 4.60 -6.68 -0.31
C ALA A 6 5.38 -7.98 0.02
N GLY A 7 5.08 -9.06 -0.71
CA GLY A 7 5.70 -10.37 -0.50
C GLY A 7 5.30 -11.05 0.82
N LEU A 8 4.15 -10.67 1.39
CA LEU A 8 3.51 -11.34 2.53
C LEU A 8 2.18 -11.93 2.10
N ARG A 9 1.87 -13.09 2.65
CA ARG A 9 0.56 -13.72 2.59
C ARG A 9 -0.28 -13.21 3.74
N ILE A 10 -1.28 -12.40 3.44
CA ILE A 10 -2.11 -11.72 4.44
C ILE A 10 -3.52 -12.30 4.39
N GLN A 11 -3.95 -12.94 5.47
CA GLN A 11 -5.34 -13.33 5.62
C GLN A 11 -6.15 -12.10 6.07
N ILE A 12 -7.08 -11.67 5.25
CA ILE A 12 -7.98 -10.57 5.58
C ILE A 12 -9.37 -11.13 5.91
N ASN A 13 -9.82 -10.86 7.14
CA ASN A 13 -11.13 -11.26 7.65
C ASN A 13 -12.04 -10.02 7.67
N ASN A 14 -12.67 -9.73 6.53
CA ASN A 14 -13.59 -8.61 6.34
C ASN A 14 -15.05 -9.07 6.40
N LYS A 15 -15.94 -8.17 6.85
CA LYS A 15 -17.40 -8.34 6.82
C LYS A 15 -18.01 -7.77 5.54
N HIS A 16 -17.42 -6.72 4.98
CA HIS A 16 -17.91 -6.01 3.81
C HIS A 16 -17.09 -6.31 2.56
N THR A 17 -17.73 -6.47 1.42
CA THR A 17 -17.09 -6.78 0.13
C THR A 17 -16.23 -5.65 -0.45
N PHE A 18 -16.19 -4.49 0.21
CA PHE A 18 -15.39 -3.35 -0.23
C PHE A 18 -13.90 -3.71 -0.33
N THR A 19 -13.35 -4.32 0.72
CA THR A 19 -11.93 -4.71 0.76
C THR A 19 -11.60 -5.76 -0.30
N ASP A 20 -12.50 -6.71 -0.56
CA ASP A 20 -12.29 -7.73 -1.59
C ASP A 20 -12.16 -7.12 -2.99
N LYS A 21 -13.04 -6.16 -3.31
CA LYS A 21 -13.00 -5.42 -4.58
C LYS A 21 -11.76 -4.54 -4.68
N PHE A 22 -11.39 -3.91 -3.57
CA PHE A 22 -10.25 -3.01 -3.48
C PHE A 22 -8.92 -3.75 -3.65
N CYS A 23 -8.79 -4.92 -3.02
CA CYS A 23 -7.59 -5.74 -3.04
C CYS A 23 -7.56 -6.81 -4.15
N LYS A 24 -8.52 -6.83 -5.08
CA LYS A 24 -8.72 -7.90 -6.08
C LYS A 24 -7.44 -8.29 -6.83
N ASN A 25 -6.62 -7.31 -7.21
CA ASN A 25 -5.38 -7.54 -7.97
C ASN A 25 -4.26 -8.17 -7.13
N TYR A 26 -4.46 -8.28 -5.82
CA TYR A 26 -3.53 -8.85 -4.85
C TYR A 26 -4.02 -10.19 -4.31
N LEU A 27 -5.16 -10.69 -4.78
CA LEU A 27 -5.69 -11.99 -4.36
C LEU A 27 -4.66 -13.08 -4.65
N SER A 28 -4.37 -13.92 -3.65
CA SER A 28 -3.48 -15.07 -3.83
C SER A 28 -4.20 -16.17 -4.61
N GLU A 29 -3.50 -16.81 -5.54
CA GLU A 29 -4.01 -18.01 -6.21
C GLU A 29 -4.10 -19.19 -5.24
N ASP A 30 -3.18 -19.27 -4.28
CA ASP A 30 -3.18 -20.24 -3.21
C ASP A 30 -3.91 -19.69 -1.98
N GLN A 31 -5.09 -20.24 -1.71
CA GLN A 31 -5.92 -19.87 -0.55
C GLN A 31 -5.77 -20.84 0.63
N PHE A 32 -4.92 -21.87 0.52
CA PHE A 32 -4.84 -22.97 1.49
C PHE A 32 -3.57 -22.94 2.35
N SER A 33 -2.44 -22.51 1.80
CA SER A 33 -1.20 -22.40 2.55
C SER A 33 -1.30 -21.33 3.65
N PRO A 34 -0.59 -21.50 4.78
CA PRO A 34 -0.63 -20.57 5.90
C PRO A 34 -0.36 -19.13 5.51
N ALA A 35 -1.05 -18.20 6.14
CA ALA A 35 -0.78 -16.78 6.04
C ALA A 35 0.34 -16.38 7.01
N ASP A 36 1.15 -15.39 6.62
CA ASP A 36 2.17 -14.80 7.48
C ASP A 36 1.55 -13.97 8.61
N LEU A 37 0.46 -13.28 8.29
CA LEU A 37 -0.31 -12.50 9.28
C LEU A 37 -1.81 -12.51 8.96
N THR A 38 -2.61 -12.21 9.98
CA THR A 38 -4.06 -12.07 9.86
C THR A 38 -4.47 -10.66 10.24
N ALA A 39 -5.21 -10.00 9.36
CA ALA A 39 -5.85 -8.71 9.61
C ALA A 39 -7.34 -8.92 9.90
N ARG A 40 -7.80 -8.32 10.99
CA ARG A 40 -9.19 -8.32 11.43
C ARG A 40 -9.52 -7.00 12.11
N VAL A 41 -10.78 -6.66 12.20
CA VAL A 41 -11.28 -5.45 12.85
C VAL A 41 -12.16 -5.86 14.01
N SER A 42 -11.90 -5.33 15.20
CA SER A 42 -12.80 -5.44 16.34
C SER A 42 -13.97 -4.48 16.19
N GLU A 43 -15.05 -4.74 16.91
CA GLU A 43 -16.22 -3.84 16.92
C GLU A 43 -15.88 -2.47 17.49
N GLU A 44 -15.01 -2.43 18.50
CA GLU A 44 -14.52 -1.20 19.12
C GLU A 44 -13.75 -0.33 18.11
N GLU A 45 -12.73 -0.89 17.44
CA GLU A 45 -11.96 -0.20 16.40
C GLU A 45 -12.85 0.34 15.27
N PHE A 46 -13.86 -0.44 14.87
CA PHE A 46 -14.81 -0.03 13.84
C PHE A 46 -15.65 1.17 14.29
N LEU A 47 -16.21 1.12 15.49
CA LEU A 47 -17.04 2.18 16.04
C LEU A 47 -16.26 3.48 16.26
N GLU A 48 -15.03 3.39 16.78
CA GLU A 48 -14.13 4.54 16.93
C GLU A 48 -13.87 5.22 15.58
N GLU A 49 -13.47 4.45 14.56
CA GLU A 49 -13.21 5.01 13.23
C GLU A 49 -14.47 5.58 12.59
N LYS A 50 -15.63 4.94 12.80
CA LYS A 50 -16.93 5.43 12.30
C LYS A 50 -17.30 6.77 12.91
N GLN A 51 -17.00 7.01 14.20
CA GLN A 51 -17.21 8.30 14.86
C GLN A 51 -16.32 9.41 14.27
N LEU A 52 -15.06 9.08 13.95
CA LEU A 52 -14.11 10.02 13.33
C LEU A 52 -14.46 10.33 11.87
N SER A 53 -15.09 9.41 11.20
CA SER A 53 -15.36 9.47 9.75
C SER A 53 -16.80 9.10 9.40
N PRO A 54 -17.82 9.81 9.96
CA PRO A 54 -19.23 9.39 9.90
C PRO A 54 -19.84 9.36 8.49
N ASN A 55 -19.26 10.10 7.56
CA ASN A 55 -19.78 10.23 6.19
C ASN A 55 -19.32 9.12 5.24
N PHE A 56 -18.41 8.24 5.67
CA PHE A 56 -17.95 7.13 4.84
C PHE A 56 -18.81 5.88 5.04
N SER A 57 -18.85 5.04 4.00
CA SER A 57 -19.55 3.74 4.06
C SER A 57 -18.85 2.78 5.04
N ASP A 58 -19.62 1.86 5.61
CA ASP A 58 -19.08 0.88 6.56
C ASP A 58 -17.97 0.02 5.96
N GLY A 59 -18.09 -0.36 4.69
CA GLY A 59 -17.03 -1.09 4.00
C GLY A 59 -15.73 -0.29 3.84
N TYR A 60 -15.82 1.04 3.64
CA TYR A 60 -14.65 1.91 3.60
C TYR A 60 -14.01 2.07 4.98
N ILE A 61 -14.82 2.24 6.03
CA ILE A 61 -14.35 2.29 7.43
C ILE A 61 -13.62 1.00 7.80
N GLU A 62 -14.22 -0.16 7.52
CA GLU A 62 -13.57 -1.45 7.74
C GLU A 62 -12.23 -1.57 7.01
N ASN A 63 -12.17 -1.11 5.75
CA ASN A 63 -10.93 -1.13 4.98
C ASN A 63 -9.83 -0.25 5.60
N ILE A 64 -10.17 0.90 6.19
CA ILE A 64 -9.22 1.76 6.93
C ILE A 64 -8.68 1.00 8.15
N CYS A 65 -9.54 0.37 8.94
CA CYS A 65 -9.14 -0.40 10.12
C CYS A 65 -8.27 -1.60 9.76
N LEU A 66 -8.64 -2.37 8.72
CA LEU A 66 -7.84 -3.49 8.20
C LEU A 66 -6.45 -3.03 7.74
N TYR A 67 -6.40 -1.94 6.99
CA TYR A 67 -5.15 -1.33 6.56
C TYR A 67 -4.26 -0.96 7.75
N ARG A 68 -4.80 -0.29 8.77
CA ARG A 68 -4.10 0.07 10.01
C ARG A 68 -3.58 -1.18 10.72
N ASN A 69 -4.41 -2.20 10.83
CA ASN A 69 -4.05 -3.47 11.46
C ASN A 69 -2.88 -4.16 10.74
N ILE A 70 -2.87 -4.16 9.40
CA ILE A 70 -1.74 -4.65 8.61
C ILE A 70 -0.49 -3.83 8.90
N CYS A 71 -0.58 -2.50 8.86
CA CYS A 71 0.56 -1.60 9.08
C CYS A 71 1.23 -1.78 10.46
N LEU A 72 0.46 -2.12 11.49
CA LEU A 72 0.98 -2.41 12.83
C LEU A 72 1.72 -3.75 12.93
N GLN A 73 1.45 -4.69 12.04
CA GLN A 73 2.04 -6.03 12.07
C GLN A 73 3.27 -6.18 11.17
N ILE A 74 3.31 -5.48 10.02
CA ILE A 74 4.37 -5.66 9.02
C ILE A 74 5.80 -5.33 9.48
N PRO A 75 6.05 -4.50 10.52
CA PRO A 75 7.41 -4.31 11.04
C PRO A 75 8.07 -5.59 11.55
N LYS A 76 7.29 -6.56 12.04
CA LYS A 76 7.78 -7.88 12.46
C LYS A 76 8.41 -8.68 11.31
N PHE A 77 8.12 -8.28 10.08
CA PHE A 77 8.60 -8.90 8.85
C PHE A 77 9.60 -8.01 8.10
N ASN A 78 10.25 -7.06 8.79
CA ASN A 78 11.17 -6.07 8.20
C ASN A 78 10.52 -5.21 7.11
N ARG A 79 9.28 -4.80 7.31
CA ARG A 79 8.53 -3.94 6.39
C ARG A 79 7.97 -2.73 7.09
N ILE A 80 7.95 -1.62 6.37
CA ILE A 80 7.36 -0.36 6.84
C ILE A 80 6.48 0.24 5.76
N LEU A 81 5.42 0.92 6.18
CA LEU A 81 4.64 1.77 5.30
C LEU A 81 5.34 3.10 5.12
N LEU A 82 5.36 3.61 3.88
CA LEU A 82 5.83 4.95 3.58
C LEU A 82 4.71 5.78 2.94
N HIS A 83 4.40 6.95 3.48
CA HIS A 83 3.50 7.89 2.81
C HIS A 83 4.28 8.66 1.74
N SER A 84 4.31 8.13 0.55
CA SER A 84 5.08 8.67 -0.58
C SER A 84 4.47 8.25 -1.90
N SER A 85 4.84 8.93 -2.97
CA SER A 85 4.64 8.42 -4.32
C SER A 85 5.94 7.78 -4.80
N ILE A 86 5.90 6.53 -5.24
CA ILE A 86 7.08 5.81 -5.74
C ILE A 86 6.85 5.41 -7.19
N LEU A 87 7.82 5.75 -8.01
CA LEU A 87 7.93 5.27 -9.39
C LEU A 87 9.25 4.52 -9.61
N GLN A 88 9.28 3.74 -10.67
CA GLN A 88 10.48 3.12 -11.18
C GLN A 88 10.94 3.90 -12.42
N PHE A 89 12.23 4.19 -12.49
CA PHE A 89 12.90 4.76 -13.67
C PHE A 89 14.17 3.95 -13.97
N ASN A 90 14.26 3.42 -15.17
CA ASN A 90 15.37 2.54 -15.60
C ASN A 90 15.66 1.41 -14.58
N GLY A 91 14.63 0.75 -14.06
CA GLY A 91 14.74 -0.36 -13.12
C GLY A 91 14.98 0.04 -11.66
N LYS A 92 15.13 1.33 -11.33
CA LYS A 92 15.41 1.83 -9.99
C LYS A 92 14.22 2.58 -9.41
N GLY A 93 13.89 2.36 -8.13
CA GLY A 93 12.80 3.03 -7.44
C GLY A 93 13.18 4.42 -6.91
N TYR A 94 12.32 5.40 -7.12
CA TYR A 94 12.45 6.76 -6.59
C TYR A 94 11.19 7.14 -5.83
N ALA A 95 11.35 7.51 -4.57
CA ALA A 95 10.26 7.92 -3.70
C ALA A 95 10.22 9.43 -3.54
N PHE A 96 9.06 10.04 -3.80
CA PHE A 96 8.78 11.44 -3.54
C PHE A 96 8.04 11.59 -2.21
N LEU A 97 8.68 12.27 -1.26
CA LEU A 97 8.18 12.52 0.08
C LEU A 97 7.83 14.01 0.25
N GLY A 98 6.91 14.30 1.14
CA GLY A 98 6.49 15.65 1.47
C GLY A 98 5.10 15.68 2.06
N ARG A 99 4.69 16.83 2.57
CA ARG A 99 3.35 17.03 3.15
C ARG A 99 2.26 16.79 2.10
N SER A 100 1.03 16.57 2.55
CA SER A 100 -0.12 16.58 1.63
C SER A 100 -0.16 17.92 0.87
N GLY A 101 -0.33 17.88 -0.45
CA GLY A 101 -0.30 19.07 -1.30
C GLY A 101 1.08 19.57 -1.73
N ALA A 102 2.20 19.00 -1.25
CA ALA A 102 3.56 19.42 -1.62
C ALA A 102 3.93 19.20 -3.11
N GLY A 103 3.12 18.44 -3.83
CA GLY A 103 3.35 18.20 -5.26
C GLY A 103 3.90 16.81 -5.61
N LYS A 104 3.87 15.84 -4.67
CA LYS A 104 4.31 14.46 -4.94
C LYS A 104 3.70 13.87 -6.21
N SER A 105 2.37 13.89 -6.32
CA SER A 105 1.66 13.37 -7.51
C SER A 105 1.98 14.18 -8.78
N THR A 106 2.20 15.48 -8.65
CA THR A 106 2.63 16.32 -9.78
C THR A 106 4.00 15.91 -10.28
N HIS A 107 4.95 15.73 -9.38
CA HIS A 107 6.31 15.27 -9.70
C HIS A 107 6.29 13.90 -10.39
N THR A 108 5.57 12.94 -9.79
CA THR A 108 5.37 11.61 -10.36
C THR A 108 4.79 11.68 -11.78
N ARG A 109 3.74 12.50 -12.00
CA ARG A 109 3.13 12.68 -13.31
C ARG A 109 4.11 13.24 -14.34
N LEU A 110 4.93 14.21 -13.96
CA LEU A 110 5.94 14.78 -14.86
C LEU A 110 6.98 13.74 -15.27
N TRP A 111 7.45 12.90 -14.34
CA TRP A 111 8.36 11.83 -14.68
C TRP A 111 7.73 10.81 -15.62
N LEU A 112 6.50 10.36 -15.32
CA LEU A 112 5.76 9.43 -16.20
C LEU A 112 5.52 10.00 -17.61
N GLN A 113 5.34 11.32 -17.72
CA GLN A 113 5.06 11.99 -18.98
C GLN A 113 6.32 12.25 -19.84
N TYR A 114 7.43 12.60 -19.19
CA TYR A 114 8.61 13.12 -19.91
C TYR A 114 9.82 12.19 -19.89
N LEU A 115 9.88 11.21 -19.00
CA LEU A 115 10.98 10.27 -18.92
C LEU A 115 10.57 8.91 -19.45
N GLN A 116 11.26 8.45 -20.49
CA GLN A 116 11.07 7.09 -20.99
C GLN A 116 11.51 6.05 -19.94
N ASN A 117 11.00 4.82 -20.04
CA ASN A 117 11.26 3.72 -19.10
C ASN A 117 10.89 4.05 -17.64
N THR A 118 9.83 4.83 -17.47
CA THR A 118 9.25 5.16 -16.18
C THR A 118 7.91 4.45 -16.00
N SER A 119 7.70 3.81 -14.85
CA SER A 119 6.42 3.21 -14.46
C SER A 119 6.10 3.50 -12.99
N ILE A 120 4.82 3.49 -12.66
CA ILE A 120 4.38 3.72 -11.28
C ILE A 120 4.52 2.43 -10.45
N ILE A 121 4.96 2.57 -9.20
CA ILE A 121 4.89 1.49 -8.20
C ILE A 121 3.68 1.73 -7.31
N ASN A 122 3.58 2.91 -6.69
CA ASN A 122 2.44 3.28 -5.86
C ASN A 122 2.38 4.80 -5.67
N GLY A 123 1.19 5.38 -5.76
CA GLY A 123 0.99 6.84 -5.69
C GLY A 123 0.85 7.41 -4.29
N ASP A 124 0.68 6.56 -3.24
CA ASP A 124 0.37 7.10 -1.90
C ASP A 124 0.90 6.27 -0.74
N LYS A 125 0.74 4.94 -0.77
CA LYS A 125 0.98 4.05 0.37
C LYS A 125 1.81 2.81 0.00
N PRO A 126 3.00 2.97 -0.59
CA PRO A 126 3.91 1.86 -0.82
C PRO A 126 4.38 1.25 0.49
N ILE A 127 4.73 -0.03 0.44
CA ILE A 127 5.41 -0.72 1.54
C ILE A 127 6.86 -0.93 1.14
N LEU A 128 7.78 -0.57 2.03
CA LEU A 128 9.19 -0.86 1.88
C LEU A 128 9.56 -2.10 2.69
N LYS A 129 10.26 -3.03 2.07
CA LYS A 129 10.91 -4.16 2.74
C LYS A 129 12.40 -3.85 2.90
N HIS A 130 12.90 -3.90 4.14
CA HIS A 130 14.33 -3.85 4.42
C HIS A 130 14.93 -5.24 4.26
N THR A 131 16.01 -5.34 3.51
CA THR A 131 16.88 -6.52 3.41
C THR A 131 18.25 -6.16 3.94
N GLU A 132 19.17 -7.10 4.04
CA GLU A 132 20.55 -6.83 4.46
C GLU A 132 21.29 -5.88 3.51
N GLN A 133 20.85 -5.75 2.27
CA GLN A 133 21.56 -5.01 1.22
C GLN A 133 20.85 -3.75 0.76
N GLU A 134 19.50 -3.74 0.81
CA GLU A 134 18.70 -2.69 0.19
C GLU A 134 17.29 -2.56 0.76
N PHE A 135 16.60 -1.50 0.37
CA PHE A 135 15.14 -1.39 0.52
C PHE A 135 14.46 -1.73 -0.81
N ILE A 136 13.45 -2.60 -0.75
CA ILE A 136 12.61 -2.93 -1.89
C ILE A 136 11.25 -2.24 -1.69
N ALA A 137 10.85 -1.43 -2.66
CA ALA A 137 9.55 -0.77 -2.67
C ALA A 137 8.52 -1.65 -3.37
N TYR A 138 7.36 -1.83 -2.75
CA TYR A 138 6.24 -2.61 -3.27
C TYR A 138 5.02 -1.73 -3.51
N GLY A 139 4.34 -1.96 -4.62
CA GLY A 139 2.99 -1.48 -4.83
C GLY A 139 2.01 -2.18 -3.90
N THR A 140 0.97 -1.45 -3.49
CA THR A 140 -0.08 -1.92 -2.58
C THR A 140 -1.45 -1.58 -3.13
N PRO A 141 -2.54 -2.17 -2.62
CA PRO A 141 -3.89 -1.75 -2.98
C PRO A 141 -4.19 -0.28 -2.67
N TRP A 142 -3.53 0.30 -1.66
CA TRP A 142 -3.77 1.68 -1.19
C TRP A 142 -2.99 2.68 -2.04
N GLN A 143 -3.62 3.16 -3.12
CA GLN A 143 -2.97 3.93 -4.21
C GLN A 143 -3.28 5.43 -4.18
N GLY A 144 -4.04 5.89 -3.18
CA GLY A 144 -4.46 7.29 -3.07
C GLY A 144 -5.57 7.67 -4.05
N LYS A 145 -5.80 8.99 -4.16
CA LYS A 145 -6.91 9.54 -4.98
C LYS A 145 -6.75 9.28 -6.47
N GLU A 146 -5.51 9.25 -6.93
CA GLU A 146 -5.19 9.06 -8.35
C GLU A 146 -5.40 7.61 -8.82
N GLY A 147 -5.49 6.66 -7.89
CA GLY A 147 -5.57 5.24 -8.20
C GLY A 147 -4.31 4.71 -8.90
N TRP A 148 -3.16 5.39 -8.70
CA TRP A 148 -1.90 5.01 -9.31
C TRP A 148 -1.17 3.96 -8.49
N GLY A 149 -1.01 2.79 -9.05
CA GLY A 149 -0.23 1.71 -8.46
C GLY A 149 -0.43 0.40 -9.19
N GLU A 150 0.59 -0.41 -9.13
CA GLU A 150 0.61 -1.73 -9.74
C GLU A 150 1.12 -2.76 -8.74
N ARG A 151 0.76 -4.03 -8.93
CA ARG A 151 1.33 -5.15 -8.17
C ARG A 151 2.75 -5.42 -8.68
N THR A 152 3.66 -4.51 -8.38
CA THR A 152 5.06 -4.54 -8.81
C THR A 152 6.00 -4.12 -7.69
N GLN A 153 7.30 -4.24 -7.94
CA GLN A 153 8.34 -3.88 -6.97
C GLN A 153 9.59 -3.36 -7.68
N ALA A 154 10.39 -2.56 -6.98
CA ALA A 154 11.73 -2.18 -7.41
C ALA A 154 12.64 -1.90 -6.21
N SER A 155 13.95 -2.08 -6.40
CA SER A 155 14.97 -1.61 -5.46
C SER A 155 14.88 -0.10 -5.29
N LEU A 156 14.74 0.38 -4.06
CA LEU A 156 14.67 1.81 -3.77
C LEU A 156 16.06 2.43 -3.89
N TYR A 157 16.21 3.32 -4.84
CA TYR A 157 17.49 3.98 -5.13
C TYR A 157 17.60 5.36 -4.50
N GLY A 158 16.50 6.10 -4.44
CA GLY A 158 16.51 7.48 -3.95
C GLY A 158 15.24 7.91 -3.23
N LEU A 159 15.42 8.77 -2.23
CA LEU A 159 14.38 9.50 -1.52
C LEU A 159 14.48 10.98 -1.89
N CYS A 160 13.40 11.52 -2.47
CA CYS A 160 13.31 12.91 -2.90
C CYS A 160 12.32 13.65 -2.00
N PHE A 161 12.80 14.58 -1.19
CA PHE A 161 11.96 15.45 -0.35
C PHE A 161 11.54 16.69 -1.16
N ILE A 162 10.22 16.97 -1.16
CA ILE A 162 9.59 18.07 -1.89
C ILE A 162 9.05 19.10 -0.90
#